data_3de64ade6db3d8b613c0b3fc7c09f9b7
#
_entry.id   3de64ade6db3d8b613c0b3fc7c09f9b7
#
_cell.length_a   1.000
_cell.length_b   1.000
_cell.length_c   1.000
_cell.angle_alpha   90.00
_cell.angle_beta   90.00
_cell.angle_gamma   90.00
#
_symmetry.space_group_name_H-M   'P 1'
#
loop_
_entity.id
_entity.type
_entity.pdbx_description
1 polymer ?
#
loop_
_entity_poly.entity_id
_entity_poly.type
_entity_poly.pdbx_seq_one_letter_code
_entity_poly.pdbx_strand_id
1 'polypeptide(L)'
;EFYLTDFKEKFFKTDSATEKLALLQDETATKGIPLYLIIDEYDNFTNTVLNEQGENVYWAITHADGFYRDVFKKFKGMFERIFITGVSPVTLDDVTSGFNIGWHISTKPEFNQMLGFSLEEVRKMFAYYKEVGGIPATSDIEVMIDEMKPWYDNYCFSKKALETQSK
;
A
#
# COMPACT_ATOMS: atom_id res chain seq x y z
N GLU A 1 2.26 18.02 -23.95
CA GLU A 1 2.08 19.23 -23.13
C GLU A 1 0.67 19.24 -22.56
N PHE A 2 0.58 18.85 -21.30
CA PHE A 2 -0.64 18.43 -20.63
C PHE A 2 -1.49 19.57 -20.09
N TYR A 3 -0.97 20.80 -20.09
CA TYR A 3 -1.52 21.84 -19.24
C TYR A 3 -2.07 23.01 -20.05
N LEU A 4 -3.38 22.99 -20.21
CA LEU A 4 -4.08 24.20 -20.58
C LEU A 4 -3.86 25.22 -19.45
N THR A 5 -3.58 26.44 -19.81
CA THR A 5 -3.28 27.54 -18.88
C THR A 5 -4.43 27.75 -17.88
N ASP A 6 -5.66 27.58 -18.32
CA ASP A 6 -6.87 27.70 -17.50
C ASP A 6 -7.01 26.65 -16.38
N PHE A 7 -6.72 25.37 -16.68
CA PHE A 7 -6.71 24.29 -15.67
C PHE A 7 -5.67 24.58 -14.58
N LYS A 8 -4.45 24.91 -15.01
CA LYS A 8 -3.33 25.19 -14.09
C LYS A 8 -3.67 26.37 -13.18
N GLU A 9 -4.25 27.43 -13.74
CA GLU A 9 -4.63 28.61 -12.98
C GLU A 9 -5.71 28.29 -11.93
N LYS A 10 -6.76 27.57 -12.29
CA LYS A 10 -7.81 27.13 -11.37
C LYS A 10 -7.27 26.19 -10.29
N PHE A 11 -6.45 25.23 -10.68
CA PHE A 11 -5.89 24.24 -9.77
C PHE A 11 -4.99 24.86 -8.68
N PHE A 12 -4.21 25.89 -9.04
CA PHE A 12 -3.34 26.57 -8.08
C PHE A 12 -4.04 27.68 -7.28
N LYS A 13 -5.20 28.16 -7.74
CA LYS A 13 -5.99 29.14 -7.00
C LYS A 13 -6.81 28.56 -5.84
N THR A 14 -7.17 27.29 -5.90
CA THR A 14 -7.90 26.66 -4.80
C THR A 14 -6.95 26.06 -3.76
N ASP A 15 -7.27 26.25 -2.48
CA ASP A 15 -6.55 25.64 -1.36
C ASP A 15 -7.18 24.32 -0.90
N SER A 16 -8.40 24.03 -1.34
CA SER A 16 -9.12 22.80 -0.99
C SER A 16 -8.59 21.59 -1.75
N ALA A 17 -8.08 20.58 -1.03
CA ALA A 17 -7.64 19.32 -1.62
C ALA A 17 -8.77 18.60 -2.38
N THR A 18 -10.01 18.67 -1.86
CA THR A 18 -11.18 18.04 -2.50
C THR A 18 -11.60 18.75 -3.77
N GLU A 19 -11.45 20.06 -3.85
CA GLU A 19 -11.69 20.83 -5.08
C GLU A 19 -10.61 20.55 -6.12
N LYS A 20 -9.34 20.48 -5.71
CA LYS A 20 -8.23 20.10 -6.60
C LYS A 20 -8.45 18.71 -7.21
N LEU A 21 -8.92 17.77 -6.40
CA LEU A 21 -9.25 16.43 -6.89
C LEU A 21 -10.41 16.46 -7.90
N ALA A 22 -11.47 17.24 -7.64
CA ALA A 22 -12.58 17.39 -8.58
C ALA A 22 -12.12 18.00 -9.91
N LEU A 23 -11.33 19.06 -9.88
CA LEU A 23 -10.75 19.67 -11.08
C LEU A 23 -9.90 18.68 -11.88
N LEU A 24 -9.10 17.87 -11.20
CA LEU A 24 -8.28 16.83 -11.84
C LEU A 24 -9.17 15.76 -12.50
N GLN A 25 -10.24 15.35 -11.84
CA GLN A 25 -11.20 14.38 -12.37
C GLN A 25 -11.87 14.89 -13.64
N ASP A 26 -12.38 16.12 -13.60
CA ASP A 26 -13.06 16.74 -14.74
C ASP A 26 -12.12 16.88 -15.95
N GLU A 27 -10.90 17.32 -15.72
CA GLU A 27 -9.90 17.50 -16.78
C GLU A 27 -9.49 16.16 -17.41
N THR A 28 -9.26 15.14 -16.59
CA THR A 28 -8.86 13.82 -17.08
C THR A 28 -10.01 13.07 -17.74
N ALA A 29 -11.23 13.19 -17.23
CA ALA A 29 -12.43 12.62 -17.83
C ALA A 29 -12.69 13.23 -19.22
N THR A 30 -12.57 14.55 -19.36
CA THR A 30 -12.72 15.26 -20.64
C THR A 30 -11.71 14.76 -21.68
N LYS A 31 -10.52 14.36 -21.24
CA LYS A 31 -9.45 13.86 -22.12
C LYS A 31 -9.42 12.35 -22.29
N GLY A 32 -10.32 11.62 -21.64
CA GLY A 32 -10.35 10.15 -21.66
C GLY A 32 -9.11 9.51 -21.03
N ILE A 33 -8.50 10.17 -20.02
CA ILE A 33 -7.29 9.69 -19.35
C ILE A 33 -7.68 8.97 -18.07
N PRO A 34 -7.39 7.66 -17.95
CA PRO A 34 -7.65 6.93 -16.72
C PRO A 34 -6.69 7.37 -15.61
N LEU A 35 -7.23 7.54 -14.40
CA LEU A 35 -6.45 7.82 -13.22
C LEU A 35 -6.29 6.55 -12.38
N TYR A 36 -5.07 6.30 -11.92
CA TYR A 36 -4.75 5.28 -10.92
C TYR A 36 -4.27 5.96 -9.65
N LEU A 37 -4.73 5.48 -8.50
CA LEU A 37 -4.32 5.98 -7.20
C LEU A 37 -3.49 4.91 -6.48
N ILE A 38 -2.31 5.29 -6.02
CA ILE A 38 -1.48 4.46 -5.15
C ILE A 38 -1.32 5.22 -3.83
N ILE A 39 -1.74 4.59 -2.73
CA ILE A 39 -1.60 5.13 -1.37
C ILE A 39 -0.72 4.18 -0.60
N ASP A 40 0.44 4.67 -0.17
CA ASP A 40 1.32 3.96 0.75
C ASP A 40 1.11 4.45 2.18
N GLU A 41 1.19 3.54 3.15
CA GLU A 41 1.01 3.84 4.57
C GLU A 41 -0.30 4.60 4.87
N TYR A 42 -1.43 4.18 4.30
CA TYR A 42 -2.72 4.86 4.45
C TYR A 42 -3.13 5.08 5.92
N ASP A 43 -2.67 4.25 6.82
CA ASP A 43 -2.98 4.28 8.25
C ASP A 43 -2.00 5.13 9.08
N ASN A 44 -0.90 5.59 8.51
CA ASN A 44 0.11 6.38 9.23
C ASN A 44 -0.48 7.69 9.80
N PHE A 45 -1.24 8.43 8.99
CA PHE A 45 -1.89 9.66 9.43
C PHE A 45 -2.86 9.42 10.59
N THR A 46 -3.72 8.41 10.49
CA THR A 46 -4.71 8.08 11.51
C THR A 46 -4.05 7.55 12.79
N ASN A 47 -2.99 6.77 12.67
CA ASN A 47 -2.20 6.31 13.81
C ASN A 47 -1.49 7.47 14.53
N THR A 48 -0.94 8.42 13.79
CA THR A 48 -0.35 9.64 14.36
C THR A 48 -1.38 10.44 15.14
N VAL A 49 -2.56 10.68 14.54
CA VAL A 49 -3.64 11.40 15.23
C VAL A 49 -4.10 10.65 16.48
N LEU A 50 -4.26 9.34 16.43
CA LEU A 50 -4.65 8.54 17.59
C LEU A 50 -3.64 8.64 18.72
N ASN A 51 -2.36 8.59 18.41
CA ASN A 51 -1.27 8.63 19.40
C ASN A 51 -1.04 10.03 19.99
N GLU A 52 -1.16 11.09 19.19
CA GLU A 52 -0.83 12.45 19.59
C GLU A 52 -2.04 13.23 20.11
N GLN A 53 -3.23 13.01 19.55
CA GLN A 53 -4.43 13.81 19.83
C GLN A 53 -5.55 13.00 20.50
N GLY A 54 -5.39 11.70 20.59
CA GLY A 54 -6.30 10.80 21.28
C GLY A 54 -7.54 10.36 20.47
N GLU A 55 -8.28 9.43 21.07
CA GLU A 55 -9.39 8.74 20.41
C GLU A 55 -10.50 9.67 19.90
N ASN A 56 -10.84 10.72 20.65
CA ASN A 56 -11.93 11.62 20.25
C ASN A 56 -11.65 12.32 18.92
N VAL A 57 -10.40 12.76 18.69
CA VAL A 57 -10.00 13.42 17.44
C VAL A 57 -9.93 12.38 16.33
N TYR A 58 -9.39 11.20 16.60
CA TYR A 58 -9.40 10.06 15.67
C TYR A 58 -10.82 9.76 15.18
N TRP A 59 -11.78 9.60 16.09
CA TRP A 59 -13.18 9.34 15.77
C TRP A 59 -13.80 10.46 14.94
N ALA A 60 -13.48 11.71 15.25
CA ALA A 60 -14.01 12.87 14.51
C ALA A 60 -13.56 12.91 13.04
N ILE A 61 -12.37 12.42 12.72
CA ILE A 61 -11.85 12.43 11.33
C ILE A 61 -12.17 11.17 10.55
N THR A 62 -12.37 10.03 11.23
CA THR A 62 -12.57 8.71 10.59
C THR A 62 -14.06 8.32 10.48
N HIS A 63 -14.92 8.82 11.37
CA HIS A 63 -16.33 8.43 11.44
C HIS A 63 -17.27 9.52 10.92
N ALA A 64 -18.49 9.10 10.57
CA ALA A 64 -19.60 9.94 10.10
C ALA A 64 -19.19 10.87 8.93
N ASP A 65 -19.11 12.17 9.18
CA ASP A 65 -18.77 13.21 8.20
C ASP A 65 -17.30 13.66 8.33
N GLY A 66 -16.45 12.81 8.91
CA GLY A 66 -15.03 13.11 9.08
C GLY A 66 -14.31 13.28 7.74
N PHE A 67 -13.38 14.23 7.70
CA PHE A 67 -12.62 14.60 6.50
C PHE A 67 -11.96 13.41 5.81
N TYR A 68 -11.37 12.52 6.59
CA TYR A 68 -10.64 11.36 6.05
C TYR A 68 -11.59 10.42 5.31
N ARG A 69 -12.73 10.11 5.93
CA ARG A 69 -13.77 9.29 5.30
C ARG A 69 -14.34 9.93 4.04
N ASP A 70 -14.53 11.24 4.05
CA ASP A 70 -15.07 11.98 2.91
C ASP A 70 -14.13 11.95 1.70
N VAL A 71 -12.84 12.07 1.93
CA VAL A 71 -11.81 11.94 0.90
C VAL A 71 -11.83 10.54 0.29
N PHE A 72 -11.84 9.49 1.11
CA PHE A 72 -11.89 8.11 0.61
C PHE A 72 -13.16 7.78 -0.16
N LYS A 73 -14.32 8.33 0.25
CA LYS A 73 -15.56 8.18 -0.51
C LYS A 73 -15.47 8.79 -1.91
N LYS A 74 -14.81 9.94 -2.05
CA LYS A 74 -14.61 10.60 -3.34
C LYS A 74 -13.70 9.78 -4.27
N PHE A 75 -12.73 9.06 -3.74
CA PHE A 75 -11.86 8.20 -4.54
C PHE A 75 -12.64 7.16 -5.33
N LYS A 76 -13.78 6.70 -4.82
CA LYS A 76 -14.59 5.61 -5.42
C LYS A 76 -15.02 5.83 -6.86
N GLY A 77 -15.36 7.05 -7.22
CA GLY A 77 -15.83 7.37 -8.57
C GLY A 77 -14.78 8.06 -9.44
N MET A 78 -13.61 8.33 -8.88
CA MET A 78 -12.60 9.17 -9.49
C MET A 78 -11.48 8.38 -10.16
N PHE A 79 -11.12 7.26 -9.55
CA PHE A 79 -9.98 6.45 -10.00
C PHE A 79 -10.46 5.15 -10.62
N GLU A 80 -9.86 4.76 -11.74
CA GLU A 80 -10.16 3.49 -12.40
C GLU A 80 -9.65 2.31 -11.56
N ARG A 81 -8.51 2.49 -10.90
CA ARG A 81 -7.94 1.52 -9.97
C ARG A 81 -7.31 2.24 -8.79
N ILE A 82 -7.42 1.59 -7.63
CA ILE A 82 -6.83 2.07 -6.38
C ILE A 82 -6.01 0.92 -5.78
N PHE A 83 -4.75 1.19 -5.45
CA PHE A 83 -3.89 0.28 -4.71
C PHE A 83 -3.49 0.95 -3.40
N ILE A 84 -3.73 0.27 -2.29
CA ILE A 84 -3.52 0.82 -0.94
C ILE A 84 -2.64 -0.14 -0.16
N THR A 85 -1.57 0.38 0.46
CA THR A 85 -0.74 -0.34 1.43
C THR A 85 -0.82 0.31 2.80
N GLY A 86 -0.60 -0.49 3.85
CA GLY A 86 -0.60 -0.03 5.24
C GLY A 86 -0.33 -1.19 6.19
N VAL A 87 -0.14 -0.87 7.45
CA VAL A 87 0.21 -1.85 8.50
C VAL A 87 -1.04 -2.50 9.11
N SER A 88 -2.12 -1.74 9.32
CA SER A 88 -3.31 -2.20 10.00
C SER A 88 -4.56 -2.13 9.12
N PRO A 89 -5.25 -3.26 8.87
CA PRO A 89 -6.52 -3.24 8.15
C PRO A 89 -7.67 -2.63 8.98
N VAL A 90 -7.55 -2.55 10.30
CA VAL A 90 -8.60 -2.04 11.20
C VAL A 90 -8.99 -0.61 10.88
N THR A 91 -8.00 0.24 10.63
CA THR A 91 -8.23 1.64 10.25
C THR A 91 -8.99 1.76 8.93
N LEU A 92 -8.77 0.84 8.00
CA LEU A 92 -9.47 0.83 6.72
C LEU A 92 -10.96 0.47 6.92
N ASP A 93 -11.28 -0.48 7.77
CA ASP A 93 -12.66 -0.88 8.09
C ASP A 93 -13.41 0.26 8.79
N ASP A 94 -12.78 0.99 9.70
CA ASP A 94 -13.36 2.15 10.39
C ASP A 94 -13.63 3.31 9.43
N VAL A 95 -12.65 3.63 8.59
CA VAL A 95 -12.76 4.70 7.58
C VAL A 95 -13.72 4.32 6.46
N THR A 96 -13.82 3.03 6.18
CA THR A 96 -14.55 2.50 5.03
C THR A 96 -15.88 1.85 5.37
N SER A 97 -16.45 2.04 6.57
CA SER A 97 -17.81 1.56 6.83
C SER A 97 -18.80 2.14 5.79
N GLY A 98 -18.84 1.53 4.63
CA GLY A 98 -19.49 2.00 3.40
C GLY A 98 -18.55 2.08 2.19
N PHE A 99 -17.27 1.80 2.33
CA PHE A 99 -16.28 1.72 1.27
C PHE A 99 -16.07 0.24 0.87
N ASN A 100 -17.15 -0.43 0.51
CA ASN A 100 -17.14 -1.82 0.01
C ASN A 100 -16.41 -1.96 -1.34
N ILE A 101 -15.24 -1.35 -1.50
CA ILE A 101 -14.52 -1.31 -2.79
C ILE A 101 -13.18 -1.99 -2.69
N GLY A 102 -12.63 -2.12 -1.47
CA GLY A 102 -11.33 -2.72 -1.26
C GLY A 102 -11.40 -4.25 -1.33
N TRP A 103 -10.66 -4.83 -2.25
CA TRP A 103 -10.37 -6.24 -2.22
C TRP A 103 -9.11 -6.45 -1.39
N HIS A 104 -9.25 -7.03 -0.19
CA HIS A 104 -8.13 -7.32 0.68
C HIS A 104 -7.30 -8.47 0.10
N ILE A 105 -6.11 -8.15 -0.40
CA ILE A 105 -5.25 -9.09 -1.11
C ILE A 105 -4.12 -9.68 -0.26
N SER A 106 -3.81 -9.09 0.91
CA SER A 106 -2.66 -9.46 1.75
C SER A 106 -2.61 -10.93 2.16
N THR A 107 -3.77 -11.59 2.27
CA THR A 107 -3.84 -13.02 2.66
C THR A 107 -4.26 -13.94 1.53
N LYS A 108 -4.36 -13.42 0.31
CA LYS A 108 -4.75 -14.21 -0.86
C LYS A 108 -3.57 -15.03 -1.37
N PRO A 109 -3.77 -16.31 -1.67
CA PRO A 109 -2.69 -17.20 -2.15
C PRO A 109 -1.99 -16.68 -3.40
N GLU A 110 -2.71 -16.00 -4.29
CA GLU A 110 -2.21 -15.45 -5.54
C GLU A 110 -1.15 -14.36 -5.31
N PHE A 111 -1.19 -13.69 -4.16
CA PHE A 111 -0.29 -12.60 -3.78
C PHE A 111 0.74 -12.99 -2.72
N ASN A 112 0.81 -14.29 -2.35
CA ASN A 112 1.69 -14.76 -1.29
C ASN A 112 3.19 -14.46 -1.53
N GLN A 113 3.59 -14.33 -2.79
CA GLN A 113 4.99 -14.04 -3.18
C GLN A 113 5.16 -12.59 -3.67
N MET A 114 4.18 -11.72 -3.45
CA MET A 114 4.26 -10.34 -3.92
C MET A 114 5.25 -9.49 -3.10
N LEU A 115 5.42 -9.82 -1.83
CA LEU A 115 6.31 -9.13 -0.89
C LEU A 115 7.29 -10.12 -0.28
N GLY A 116 8.50 -9.61 0.05
CA GLY A 116 9.58 -10.41 0.60
C GLY A 116 10.34 -11.19 -0.47
N PHE A 117 11.15 -12.14 -0.03
CA PHE A 117 11.96 -12.99 -0.90
C PHE A 117 11.61 -14.46 -0.66
N SER A 118 11.41 -15.19 -1.72
CA SER A 118 11.35 -16.65 -1.65
C SER A 118 12.73 -17.23 -1.37
N LEU A 119 12.77 -18.45 -0.84
CA LEU A 119 14.03 -19.14 -0.57
C LEU A 119 14.88 -19.31 -1.85
N GLU A 120 14.24 -19.50 -3.00
CA GLU A 120 14.92 -19.58 -4.28
C GLU A 120 15.57 -18.25 -4.69
N GLU A 121 14.88 -17.13 -4.46
CA GLU A 121 15.44 -15.79 -4.72
C GLU A 121 16.61 -15.48 -3.80
N VAL A 122 16.54 -15.86 -2.53
CA VAL A 122 17.66 -15.73 -1.58
C VAL A 122 18.87 -16.56 -2.04
N ARG A 123 18.66 -17.79 -2.52
CA ARG A 123 19.75 -18.61 -3.09
C ARG A 123 20.39 -17.94 -4.29
N LYS A 124 19.59 -17.41 -5.22
CA LYS A 124 20.09 -16.70 -6.41
C LYS A 124 20.87 -15.45 -6.00
N MET A 125 20.37 -14.71 -5.02
CA MET A 125 21.05 -13.52 -4.50
C MET A 125 22.40 -13.88 -3.89
N PHE A 126 22.51 -14.91 -3.05
CA PHE A 126 23.78 -15.36 -2.47
C PHE A 126 24.74 -15.90 -3.53
N ALA A 127 24.24 -16.63 -4.51
CA ALA A 127 25.06 -17.11 -5.62
C ALA A 127 25.68 -15.93 -6.40
N TYR A 128 24.90 -14.90 -6.69
CA TYR A 128 25.37 -13.69 -7.32
C TYR A 128 26.44 -12.97 -6.49
N TYR A 129 26.19 -12.76 -5.18
CA TYR A 129 27.18 -12.11 -4.31
C TYR A 129 28.47 -12.93 -4.15
N LYS A 130 28.38 -14.25 -4.22
CA LYS A 130 29.56 -15.12 -4.23
C LYS A 130 30.37 -14.96 -5.52
N GLU A 131 29.70 -14.84 -6.67
CA GLU A 131 30.32 -14.62 -7.97
C GLU A 131 31.04 -13.26 -8.06
N VAL A 132 30.43 -12.19 -7.56
CA VAL A 132 30.99 -10.83 -7.60
C VAL A 132 31.94 -10.54 -6.42
N GLY A 133 32.23 -11.51 -5.55
CA GLY A 133 33.18 -11.37 -4.45
C GLY A 133 32.62 -10.65 -3.21
N GLY A 134 31.30 -10.43 -3.14
CA GLY A 134 30.64 -9.89 -1.95
C GLY A 134 30.51 -10.89 -0.80
N ILE A 135 30.61 -12.20 -1.11
CA ILE A 135 30.64 -13.29 -0.15
C ILE A 135 31.87 -14.17 -0.50
N PRO A 136 32.61 -14.71 0.49
CA PRO A 136 33.74 -15.60 0.23
C PRO A 136 33.36 -16.80 -0.67
N ALA A 137 34.18 -17.11 -1.64
CA ALA A 137 33.93 -18.24 -2.57
C ALA A 137 33.78 -19.58 -1.86
N THR A 138 34.37 -19.72 -0.68
CA THR A 138 34.30 -20.91 0.19
C THR A 138 33.02 -21.03 1.00
N SER A 139 32.18 -19.98 1.04
CA SER A 139 30.94 -19.99 1.82
C SER A 139 29.94 -21.00 1.24
N ASP A 140 29.30 -21.77 2.10
CA ASP A 140 28.19 -22.65 1.74
C ASP A 140 26.88 -21.87 1.86
N ILE A 141 26.15 -21.74 0.74
CA ILE A 141 24.92 -20.98 0.66
C ILE A 141 23.83 -21.59 1.53
N GLU A 142 23.71 -22.91 1.58
CA GLU A 142 22.68 -23.57 2.38
C GLU A 142 22.94 -23.40 3.89
N VAL A 143 24.21 -23.45 4.31
CA VAL A 143 24.56 -23.13 5.70
C VAL A 143 24.19 -21.69 6.07
N MET A 144 24.50 -20.74 5.20
CA MET A 144 24.13 -19.34 5.42
C MET A 144 22.61 -19.14 5.50
N ILE A 145 21.85 -19.83 4.66
CA ILE A 145 20.38 -19.79 4.70
C ILE A 145 19.87 -20.39 6.00
N ASP A 146 20.40 -21.52 6.43
CA ASP A 146 19.97 -22.16 7.67
C ASP A 146 20.29 -21.30 8.91
N GLU A 147 21.40 -20.58 8.91
CA GLU A 147 21.73 -19.58 9.94
C GLU A 147 20.78 -18.38 9.94
N MET A 148 20.25 -17.98 8.77
CA MET A 148 19.32 -16.86 8.67
C MET A 148 17.87 -17.24 9.06
N LYS A 149 17.45 -18.47 8.87
CA LYS A 149 16.07 -18.92 9.11
C LYS A 149 15.50 -18.50 10.47
N PRO A 150 16.21 -18.63 11.61
CA PRO A 150 15.68 -18.23 12.91
C PRO A 150 15.26 -16.76 13.00
N TRP A 151 15.81 -15.92 12.14
CA TRP A 151 15.60 -14.47 12.13
C TRP A 151 14.61 -14.01 11.07
N TYR A 152 14.53 -14.69 9.94
CA TYR A 152 13.83 -14.23 8.73
C TYR A 152 12.80 -15.24 8.21
N ASP A 153 12.74 -16.45 8.75
CA ASP A 153 11.73 -17.44 8.38
C ASP A 153 10.47 -17.28 9.23
N ASN A 154 9.40 -17.96 8.84
CA ASN A 154 8.06 -17.95 9.47
C ASN A 154 7.14 -16.80 9.07
N TYR A 155 7.44 -16.06 8.03
CA TYR A 155 6.46 -15.15 7.41
C TYR A 155 5.58 -15.94 6.45
N CYS A 156 4.28 -15.89 6.69
CA CYS A 156 3.30 -16.54 5.83
C CYS A 156 2.19 -15.54 5.51
N PHE A 157 2.08 -15.18 4.26
CA PHE A 157 1.07 -14.23 3.79
C PHE A 157 -0.25 -14.90 3.37
N SER A 158 -0.35 -16.24 3.41
CA SER A 158 -1.61 -16.92 3.14
C SER A 158 -1.80 -18.15 4.03
N LYS A 159 -3.05 -18.44 4.41
CA LYS A 159 -3.39 -19.65 5.19
C LYS A 159 -2.94 -20.93 4.48
N LYS A 160 -3.00 -20.96 3.15
CA LYS A 160 -2.61 -22.12 2.36
C LYS A 160 -1.08 -22.35 2.36
N ALA A 161 -0.28 -21.30 2.48
CA ALA A 161 1.16 -21.41 2.59
C ALA A 161 1.60 -22.02 3.93
N LEU A 162 0.86 -21.75 5.03
CA LEU A 162 1.05 -22.40 6.33
C LEU A 162 0.90 -23.93 6.23
N GLU A 163 -0.08 -24.41 5.47
CA GLU A 163 -0.34 -25.85 5.31
C GLU A 163 0.75 -26.54 4.49
N THR A 164 1.45 -25.82 3.62
CA THR A 164 2.53 -26.35 2.78
C THR A 164 3.92 -26.26 3.42
N GLN A 165 4.14 -25.33 4.34
CA GLN A 165 5.41 -25.20 5.09
C GLN A 165 5.52 -26.17 6.26
N SER A 166 4.42 -26.78 6.69
CA SER A 166 4.41 -27.80 7.74
C SER A 166 4.72 -29.22 7.23
N LYS A 167 5.26 -29.37 6.04
CA LYS A 167 5.81 -30.59 5.46
C LYS A 167 7.28 -30.39 5.10
#